data_35744f9ee7d76a94115adda9578eb71c
#
_entry.id   35744f9ee7d76a94115adda9578eb71c
#
_cell.length_a   1.000
_cell.length_b   1.000
_cell.length_c   1.000
_cell.angle_alpha   90.00
_cell.angle_beta   90.00
_cell.angle_gamma   90.00
#
_symmetry.space_group_name_H-M   'P 1'
#
loop_
_entity.id
_entity.type
_entity.pdbx_description
1 polymer ?
#
loop_
_entity_poly.entity_id
_entity_poly.type
_entity_poly.pdbx_seq_one_letter_code
_entity_poly.pdbx_strand_id
1 'polypeptide(L)'
;GNANKLLNRFLSQASQKYDMYLCEIDGGNLRNAIAREAHAVIAIPDADKHALRTDLNVFAAEVEAEYAVVDPDLQFVLESEAARPKAIDKDTAKRLLQTIYAAPHGVYAMSQDIPGLVETSTNLASVKMGDDSTIIVAQASAAPSSLART
;
A
#
# COMPACT_ATOMS: atom_id res chain seq x y z
N GLY A 1 -9.82 2.35 -2.92
CA GLY A 1 -8.39 2.65 -2.79
C GLY A 1 -7.51 1.43 -2.98
N ASN A 2 -6.22 1.64 -3.11
CA ASN A 2 -5.23 0.57 -3.21
C ASN A 2 -4.77 0.18 -1.81
N ALA A 3 -5.02 -1.06 -1.41
CA ALA A 3 -4.69 -1.56 -0.08
C ALA A 3 -3.18 -1.50 0.21
N ASN A 4 -2.33 -1.77 -0.77
CA ASN A 4 -0.87 -1.66 -0.60
C ASN A 4 -0.44 -0.23 -0.28
N LYS A 5 -1.02 0.75 -0.97
CA LYS A 5 -0.73 2.16 -0.74
C LYS A 5 -1.20 2.63 0.64
N LEU A 6 -2.39 2.22 1.04
CA LEU A 6 -2.97 2.58 2.34
C LEU A 6 -2.17 1.97 3.49
N LEU A 7 -1.86 0.68 3.40
CA LEU A 7 -1.03 0.01 4.40
C LEU A 7 0.34 0.68 4.50
N ASN A 8 0.95 0.98 3.37
CA ASN A 8 2.26 1.63 3.34
C ASN A 8 2.24 3.03 3.94
N ARG A 9 1.18 3.81 3.75
CA ARG A 9 1.02 5.13 4.40
C ARG A 9 1.12 4.98 5.92
N PHE A 10 0.38 4.03 6.47
CA PHE A 10 0.40 3.79 7.92
C PHE A 10 1.78 3.30 8.39
N LEU A 11 2.36 2.32 7.72
CA LEU A 11 3.67 1.78 8.08
C LEU A 11 4.78 2.83 7.99
N SER A 12 4.72 3.69 7.00
CA SER A 12 5.68 4.80 6.86
C SER A 12 5.61 5.77 8.05
N GLN A 13 4.41 6.11 8.49
CA GLN A 13 4.22 6.93 9.68
C GLN A 13 4.72 6.24 10.95
N ALA A 14 4.36 4.96 11.11
CA ALA A 14 4.77 4.18 12.27
C ALA A 14 6.28 3.99 12.33
N SER A 15 6.95 3.77 11.21
CA SER A 15 8.40 3.59 11.15
C SER A 15 9.17 4.84 11.57
N GLN A 16 8.60 6.01 11.41
CA GLN A 16 9.21 7.27 11.84
C GLN A 16 9.02 7.55 13.34
N LYS A 17 7.99 6.98 13.93
CA LYS A 17 7.59 7.23 15.32
C LYS A 17 8.06 6.15 16.28
N TYR A 18 8.09 4.90 15.86
CA TYR A 18 8.40 3.75 16.69
C TYR A 18 9.66 3.03 16.25
N ASP A 19 10.27 2.30 17.18
CA ASP A 19 11.34 1.35 16.89
C ASP A 19 10.74 0.09 16.24
N MET A 20 10.41 0.19 14.98
CA MET A 20 9.64 -0.80 14.24
C MET A 20 10.53 -1.64 13.35
N TYR A 21 10.33 -2.96 13.40
CA TYR A 21 10.90 -3.91 12.46
C TYR A 21 9.81 -4.49 11.58
N LEU A 22 10.06 -4.57 10.29
CA LEU A 22 9.15 -5.18 9.34
C LEU A 22 9.50 -6.66 9.17
N CYS A 23 8.56 -7.53 9.52
CA CYS A 23 8.73 -8.98 9.43
C CYS A 23 8.15 -9.55 8.13
N GLU A 24 7.02 -9.01 7.69
CA GLU A 24 6.33 -9.46 6.49
C GLU A 24 5.50 -8.33 5.91
N ILE A 25 5.41 -8.30 4.60
CA ILE A 25 4.44 -7.47 3.88
C ILE A 25 3.93 -8.26 2.67
N ASP A 26 2.61 -8.27 2.49
CA ASP A 26 1.96 -9.01 1.42
C ASP A 26 0.67 -8.29 1.02
N GLY A 27 0.49 -8.09 -0.25
CA GLY A 27 -0.75 -7.50 -0.75
C GLY A 27 -0.92 -7.62 -2.25
N GLY A 28 -2.17 -7.81 -2.67
CA GLY A 28 -2.55 -7.95 -4.06
C GLY A 28 -2.22 -9.33 -4.64
N ASN A 29 -3.11 -9.84 -5.49
CA ASN A 29 -2.93 -11.16 -6.09
C ASN A 29 -2.93 -11.14 -7.62
N LEU A 30 -3.46 -10.08 -8.24
CA LEU A 30 -3.63 -9.99 -9.68
C LEU A 30 -2.88 -8.77 -10.23
N ARG A 31 -2.14 -8.96 -11.33
CA ARG A 31 -1.37 -7.89 -11.97
C ARG A 31 -2.25 -6.75 -12.49
N ASN A 32 -3.43 -7.09 -12.99
CA ASN A 32 -4.32 -6.14 -13.66
C ASN A 32 -5.43 -5.62 -12.76
N ALA A 33 -5.35 -5.87 -11.45
CA ALA A 33 -6.36 -5.45 -10.50
C ALA A 33 -5.76 -4.55 -9.43
N ILE A 34 -6.55 -3.59 -8.96
CA ILE A 34 -6.22 -2.79 -7.79
C ILE A 34 -6.18 -3.73 -6.57
N ALA A 35 -5.14 -3.63 -5.77
CA ALA A 35 -5.00 -4.44 -4.56
C ALA A 35 -6.13 -4.12 -3.57
N ARG A 36 -6.96 -5.13 -3.26
CA ARG A 36 -8.10 -5.02 -2.34
C ARG A 36 -7.71 -5.34 -0.91
N GLU A 37 -6.71 -6.18 -0.74
CA GLU A 37 -6.24 -6.63 0.56
C GLU A 37 -4.73 -6.49 0.65
N ALA A 38 -4.27 -6.10 1.82
CA ALA A 38 -2.85 -6.07 2.14
C ALA A 38 -2.68 -6.29 3.63
N HIS A 39 -1.62 -7.01 4.00
CA HIS A 39 -1.26 -7.18 5.40
C HIS A 39 0.24 -7.05 5.60
N ALA A 40 0.61 -6.73 6.81
CA ALA A 40 2.00 -6.70 7.23
C ALA A 40 2.11 -7.24 8.65
N VAL A 41 3.25 -7.83 8.94
CA VAL A 41 3.63 -8.21 10.30
C VAL A 41 4.80 -7.35 10.70
N ILE A 42 4.64 -6.64 11.82
CA ILE A 42 5.68 -5.76 12.35
C ILE A 42 5.97 -6.14 13.80
N ALA A 43 7.17 -5.82 14.24
CA ALA A 43 7.57 -5.92 15.64
C ALA A 43 7.86 -4.53 16.17
N ILE A 44 7.30 -4.20 17.33
CA ILE A 44 7.55 -2.97 18.06
C ILE A 44 7.76 -3.28 19.55
N PRO A 45 8.36 -2.38 20.32
CA PRO A 45 8.43 -2.56 21.79
C PRO A 45 7.02 -2.67 22.39
N ASP A 46 6.84 -3.56 23.35
CA ASP A 46 5.55 -3.76 24.02
C ASP A 46 5.00 -2.47 24.64
N ALA A 47 5.88 -1.59 25.12
CA ALA A 47 5.50 -0.29 25.68
C ALA A 47 4.75 0.60 24.69
N ASP A 48 4.94 0.40 23.39
CA ASP A 48 4.35 1.22 22.32
C ASP A 48 3.07 0.64 21.74
N LYS A 49 2.66 -0.52 22.20
CA LYS A 49 1.52 -1.26 21.66
C LYS A 49 0.21 -0.45 21.67
N HIS A 50 -0.09 0.19 22.79
CA HIS A 50 -1.32 0.99 22.92
C HIS A 50 -1.26 2.26 22.07
N ALA A 51 -0.11 2.90 21.99
CA ALA A 51 0.09 4.09 21.17
C ALA A 51 -0.08 3.76 19.68
N LEU A 52 0.47 2.63 19.24
CA LEU A 52 0.30 2.17 17.85
C LEU A 52 -1.17 1.93 17.52
N ARG A 53 -1.92 1.29 18.43
CA ARG A 53 -3.36 1.04 18.24
C ARG A 53 -4.14 2.35 18.13
N THR A 54 -3.81 3.32 18.98
CA THR A 54 -4.43 4.65 18.92
C THR A 54 -4.13 5.32 17.58
N ASP A 55 -2.88 5.28 17.13
CA ASP A 55 -2.48 5.84 15.85
C ASP A 55 -3.20 5.18 14.68
N LEU A 56 -3.38 3.86 14.73
CA LEU A 56 -4.13 3.15 13.69
C LEU A 56 -5.60 3.57 13.68
N ASN A 57 -6.22 3.73 14.84
CA ASN A 57 -7.61 4.16 14.93
C ASN A 57 -7.80 5.57 14.34
N VAL A 58 -6.88 6.48 14.62
CA VAL A 58 -6.90 7.84 14.03
C VAL A 58 -6.73 7.78 12.52
N PHE A 59 -5.74 7.02 12.06
CA PHE A 59 -5.48 6.83 10.64
C PHE A 59 -6.68 6.22 9.93
N ALA A 60 -7.28 5.17 10.51
CA ALA A 60 -8.46 4.50 9.96
C ALA A 60 -9.62 5.48 9.81
N ALA A 61 -9.89 6.29 10.82
CA ALA A 61 -10.96 7.29 10.76
C ALA A 61 -10.74 8.32 9.64
N GLU A 62 -9.52 8.80 9.47
CA GLU A 62 -9.17 9.75 8.42
C GLU A 62 -9.34 9.13 7.02
N VAL A 63 -8.84 7.92 6.83
CA VAL A 63 -8.91 7.23 5.54
C VAL A 63 -10.33 6.79 5.21
N GLU A 64 -11.07 6.30 6.18
CA GLU A 64 -12.48 5.94 6.00
C GLU A 64 -13.30 7.17 5.57
N ALA A 65 -13.01 8.33 6.12
CA ALA A 65 -13.64 9.58 5.70
C ALA A 65 -13.26 9.97 4.27
N GLU A 66 -11.99 9.83 3.89
CA GLU A 66 -11.52 10.07 2.52
C GLU A 66 -12.26 9.20 1.48
N TYR A 67 -12.51 7.93 1.83
CA TYR A 67 -13.04 6.92 0.92
C TYR A 67 -14.51 6.56 1.16
N ALA A 68 -15.23 7.33 1.98
CA ALA A 68 -16.61 7.01 2.38
C ALA A 68 -17.56 6.78 1.20
N VAL A 69 -17.38 7.49 0.10
CA VAL A 69 -18.23 7.38 -1.10
C VAL A 69 -17.73 6.29 -2.04
N VAL A 70 -16.40 6.20 -2.23
CA VAL A 70 -15.76 5.34 -3.23
C VAL A 70 -15.57 3.91 -2.70
N ASP A 71 -15.27 3.78 -1.41
CA ASP A 71 -14.92 2.49 -0.79
C ASP A 71 -15.46 2.43 0.65
N PRO A 72 -16.80 2.35 0.81
CA PRO A 72 -17.43 2.46 2.13
C PRO A 72 -17.14 1.27 3.05
N ASP A 73 -16.68 0.14 2.50
CA ASP A 73 -16.38 -1.08 3.26
C ASP A 73 -14.92 -1.19 3.68
N LEU A 74 -14.15 -0.11 3.53
CA LEU A 74 -12.74 -0.08 3.91
C LEU A 74 -12.58 -0.32 5.41
N GLN A 75 -11.73 -1.29 5.78
CA GLN A 75 -11.49 -1.66 7.17
C GLN A 75 -10.00 -1.82 7.47
N PHE A 76 -9.65 -1.48 8.69
CA PHE A 76 -8.30 -1.70 9.24
C PHE A 76 -8.42 -2.57 10.50
N VAL A 77 -7.59 -3.61 10.56
CA VAL A 77 -7.56 -4.54 11.69
C VAL A 77 -6.14 -4.64 12.22
N LEU A 78 -5.99 -4.58 13.53
CA LEU A 78 -4.71 -4.78 14.21
C LEU A 78 -4.87 -5.92 15.20
N GLU A 79 -4.06 -6.96 15.04
CA GLU A 79 -4.06 -8.13 15.90
C GLU A 79 -2.66 -8.42 16.43
N SER A 80 -2.58 -8.94 17.65
CA SER A 80 -1.32 -9.44 18.19
C SER A 80 -1.04 -10.83 17.63
N GLU A 81 0.22 -11.07 17.28
CA GLU A 81 0.67 -12.34 16.72
C GLU A 81 1.92 -12.81 17.45
N ALA A 82 2.22 -14.10 17.37
CA ALA A 82 3.45 -14.65 17.91
C ALA A 82 4.68 -14.01 17.27
N ALA A 83 5.74 -13.80 18.05
CA ALA A 83 6.97 -13.22 17.56
C ALA A 83 7.51 -13.98 16.35
N ARG A 84 7.90 -13.26 15.31
CA ARG A 84 8.51 -13.83 14.10
C ARG A 84 10.01 -14.00 14.31
N PRO A 85 10.62 -15.09 13.78
CA PRO A 85 12.05 -15.34 13.96
C PRO A 85 12.94 -14.40 13.15
N LYS A 86 12.39 -13.76 12.12
CA LYS A 86 13.14 -12.90 11.21
C LYS A 86 12.40 -11.59 10.95
N ALA A 87 13.19 -10.54 10.82
CA ALA A 87 12.74 -9.25 10.34
C ALA A 87 13.77 -8.71 9.37
N ILE A 88 13.36 -7.87 8.43
CA ILE A 88 14.32 -7.23 7.55
C ILE A 88 15.01 -6.08 8.28
N ASP A 89 16.24 -5.80 7.84
CA ASP A 89 17.02 -4.68 8.33
C ASP A 89 16.23 -3.36 8.24
N LYS A 90 16.40 -2.49 9.25
CA LYS A 90 15.64 -1.22 9.31
C LYS A 90 15.87 -0.31 8.12
N ASP A 91 17.12 -0.21 7.64
CA ASP A 91 17.43 0.60 6.48
C ASP A 91 16.78 0.05 5.21
N THR A 92 16.77 -1.26 5.06
CA THR A 92 16.11 -1.95 3.95
C THR A 92 14.60 -1.75 4.03
N ALA A 93 13.99 -1.90 5.20
CA ALA A 93 12.58 -1.65 5.42
C ALA A 93 12.21 -0.22 5.08
N LYS A 94 12.99 0.74 5.51
CA LYS A 94 12.78 2.17 5.21
C LYS A 94 12.80 2.42 3.71
N ARG A 95 13.77 1.87 3.00
CA ARG A 95 13.88 2.00 1.54
C ARG A 95 12.70 1.34 0.83
N LEU A 96 12.27 0.17 1.31
CA LEU A 96 11.09 -0.50 0.77
C LEU A 96 9.84 0.35 0.92
N LEU A 97 9.57 0.86 2.12
CA LEU A 97 8.41 1.69 2.37
C LEU A 97 8.45 2.99 1.56
N GLN A 98 9.62 3.61 1.41
CA GLN A 98 9.79 4.79 0.56
C GLN A 98 9.54 4.48 -0.91
N THR A 99 9.99 3.33 -1.39
CA THR A 99 9.78 2.89 -2.77
C THR A 99 8.30 2.68 -3.05
N ILE A 100 7.58 2.00 -2.17
CA ILE A 100 6.13 1.80 -2.30
C ILE A 100 5.39 3.13 -2.24
N TYR A 101 5.81 4.03 -1.34
CA TYR A 101 5.21 5.36 -1.21
C TYR A 101 5.34 6.17 -2.49
N ALA A 102 6.51 6.14 -3.10
CA ALA A 102 6.81 6.86 -4.34
C ALA A 102 6.24 6.19 -5.59
N ALA A 103 5.88 4.90 -5.51
CA ALA A 103 5.38 4.16 -6.67
C ALA A 103 4.10 4.81 -7.22
N PRO A 104 4.07 5.10 -8.52
CA PRO A 104 2.90 5.73 -9.13
C PRO A 104 1.68 4.81 -9.07
N HIS A 105 0.50 5.42 -8.86
CA HIS A 105 -0.76 4.70 -8.86
C HIS A 105 -1.89 5.64 -9.28
N GLY A 106 -2.76 5.16 -10.17
CA GLY A 106 -3.97 5.85 -10.59
C GLY A 106 -3.93 6.33 -12.03
N VAL A 107 -4.83 7.24 -12.35
CA VAL A 107 -4.96 7.84 -13.67
C VAL A 107 -4.06 9.06 -13.77
N TYR A 108 -3.14 9.08 -14.74
CA TYR A 108 -2.26 10.22 -14.98
C TYR A 108 -2.80 11.17 -16.04
N ALA A 109 -3.50 10.63 -17.02
CA ALA A 109 -4.05 11.46 -18.09
C ALA A 109 -5.35 10.88 -18.61
N MET A 110 -6.29 11.77 -18.90
CA MET A 110 -7.50 11.45 -19.62
C MET A 110 -7.32 11.85 -21.07
N SER A 111 -7.99 11.13 -21.99
CA SER A 111 -7.96 11.49 -23.40
C SER A 111 -8.54 12.89 -23.61
N GLN A 112 -7.82 13.73 -24.34
CA GLN A 112 -8.33 15.05 -24.72
C GLN A 112 -9.34 14.96 -25.87
N ASP A 113 -9.27 13.90 -26.65
CA ASP A 113 -10.12 13.70 -27.83
C ASP A 113 -11.45 13.02 -27.51
N ILE A 114 -11.46 12.12 -26.51
CA ILE A 114 -12.62 11.31 -26.16
C ILE A 114 -12.92 11.51 -24.67
N PRO A 115 -14.02 12.20 -24.32
CA PRO A 115 -14.39 12.40 -22.92
C PRO A 115 -14.61 11.07 -22.19
N GLY A 116 -14.06 10.96 -20.98
CA GLY A 116 -14.19 9.77 -20.13
C GLY A 116 -13.23 8.63 -20.46
N LEU A 117 -12.43 8.73 -21.50
CA LEU A 117 -11.43 7.73 -21.83
C LEU A 117 -10.11 7.98 -21.06
N VAL A 118 -9.67 6.99 -20.31
CA VAL A 118 -8.38 7.03 -19.65
C VAL A 118 -7.28 6.81 -20.68
N GLU A 119 -6.37 7.77 -20.80
CA GLU A 119 -5.23 7.66 -21.72
C GLU A 119 -4.03 6.99 -21.08
N THR A 120 -3.70 7.39 -19.85
CA THR A 120 -2.55 6.85 -19.12
C THR A 120 -2.94 6.56 -17.68
N SER A 121 -2.65 5.34 -17.23
CA SER A 121 -2.86 4.93 -15.84
C SER A 121 -1.74 4.02 -15.37
N THR A 122 -1.60 3.89 -14.07
CA THR A 122 -0.67 2.95 -13.44
C THR A 122 -1.29 2.34 -12.20
N ASN A 123 -0.82 1.17 -11.82
CA ASN A 123 -1.31 0.44 -10.66
C ASN A 123 -0.15 -0.23 -9.92
N LEU A 124 -0.11 -0.05 -8.60
CA LEU A 124 0.70 -0.88 -7.73
C LEU A 124 -0.07 -2.18 -7.45
N ALA A 125 0.16 -3.19 -8.29
CA ALA A 125 -0.66 -4.39 -8.34
C ALA A 125 -0.39 -5.34 -7.18
N SER A 126 0.87 -5.58 -6.84
CA SER A 126 1.21 -6.48 -5.74
C SER A 126 2.54 -6.13 -5.09
N VAL A 127 2.65 -6.50 -3.82
CA VAL A 127 3.89 -6.45 -3.05
C VAL A 127 4.02 -7.80 -2.37
N LYS A 128 5.10 -8.52 -2.64
CA LYS A 128 5.35 -9.85 -2.08
C LYS A 128 6.72 -9.92 -1.46
N MET A 129 6.82 -10.55 -0.31
CA MET A 129 8.09 -10.78 0.37
C MET A 129 8.39 -12.29 0.35
N GLY A 130 9.52 -12.65 -0.27
CA GLY A 130 10.07 -13.99 -0.18
C GLY A 130 11.06 -14.11 0.98
N ASP A 131 11.74 -15.25 1.08
CA ASP A 131 12.74 -15.48 2.14
C ASP A 131 13.93 -14.51 2.04
N ASP A 132 14.34 -14.19 0.81
CA ASP A 132 15.54 -13.38 0.55
C ASP A 132 15.25 -12.08 -0.20
N SER A 133 14.01 -11.87 -0.64
CA SER A 133 13.69 -10.71 -1.48
C SER A 133 12.24 -10.25 -1.34
N THR A 134 12.01 -8.99 -1.64
CA THR A 134 10.67 -8.43 -1.79
C THR A 134 10.45 -8.08 -3.26
N ILE A 135 9.34 -8.53 -3.81
CA ILE A 135 8.96 -8.27 -5.20
C ILE A 135 7.81 -7.27 -5.21
N ILE A 136 8.00 -6.17 -5.91
CA ILE A 136 6.97 -5.17 -6.13
C ILE A 136 6.57 -5.23 -7.59
N VAL A 137 5.28 -5.43 -7.84
CA VAL A 137 4.75 -5.40 -9.21
C VAL A 137 3.90 -4.15 -9.37
N ALA A 138 4.36 -3.27 -10.22
CA ALA A 138 3.60 -2.12 -10.68
C ALA A 138 3.34 -2.28 -12.17
N GLN A 139 2.18 -1.86 -12.60
CA GLN A 139 1.80 -1.89 -14.00
C GLN A 139 1.41 -0.50 -14.45
N ALA A 140 2.02 -0.06 -15.52
CA ALA A 140 1.62 1.15 -16.22
C ALA A 140 1.01 0.75 -17.56
N SER A 141 -0.06 1.41 -17.94
CA SER A 141 -0.67 1.23 -19.24
C SER A 141 -1.01 2.57 -19.87
N ALA A 142 -0.86 2.63 -21.17
CA ALA A 142 -1.26 3.79 -21.96
C ALA A 142 -2.11 3.31 -23.13
N ALA A 143 -3.22 3.96 -23.37
CA ALA A 143 -4.02 3.69 -24.56
C ALA A 143 -3.21 4.15 -25.80
N PRO A 144 -3.01 3.29 -26.81
CA PRO A 144 -2.36 3.72 -28.04
C PRO A 144 -3.15 4.85 -28.68
N SER A 145 -2.46 5.92 -29.06
CA SER A 145 -3.12 7.09 -29.65
C SER A 145 -3.88 6.74 -30.92
N SER A 146 -3.42 5.76 -31.67
CA SER A 146 -4.13 5.26 -32.86
C SER A 146 -5.45 4.58 -32.53
N LEU A 147 -5.58 3.93 -31.40
CA LEU A 147 -6.84 3.31 -30.95
C LEU A 147 -7.76 4.35 -30.30
N ALA A 148 -7.20 5.30 -29.60
CA ALA A 148 -7.96 6.38 -29.01
C ALA A 148 -8.62 7.32 -30.03
N ARG A 149 -8.10 7.34 -31.27
CA ARG A 149 -8.58 8.21 -32.37
C ARG A 149 -9.54 7.52 -33.34
N THR A 150 -9.70 6.23 -33.20
CA THR A 150 -10.65 5.48 -34.02
C THR A 150 -11.97 5.31 -33.31
#